data_2cf0ce666e8b55dedae02fc9a3d6de50
#
_entry.id   2cf0ce666e8b55dedae02fc9a3d6de50
#
_cell.length_a   1.000
_cell.length_b   1.000
_cell.length_c   1.000
_cell.angle_alpha   90.00
_cell.angle_beta   90.00
_cell.angle_gamma   90.00
#
_symmetry.space_group_name_H-M   'P 1'
#
loop_
_entity.id
_entity.type
_entity.pdbx_description
1 polymer ?
#
loop_
_entity_poly.entity_id
_entity_poly.type
_entity_poly.pdbx_seq_one_letter_code
_entity_poly.pdbx_strand_id
1 'polypeptide(L)'
;MSKSPEEEFPQKALGLAAQDSSGVLSPFKFSRRETGDEDVTFKVMFCGICHSDLSSIKNEWGYSMFPLVPGHEIVGIVSEVGHKVSKFKVGDRVGVGCLVGACQSCDSCSKDLENYCAKRIFTYSGIYHDGSKTYGGYSDIMVANERYVVKIPDSLPLDACAPLLCVGITAYSPMKYFGLSEPGMHLGVVGLGGLGHVAVKFAKAFGMKVTVISTSPAKEKEAIELLGADAFVVSSNQEQLMAVMGTMDGIFDTVSAPHSLLPLLGMLKSDGKLIMLGIANRPLEVPCIPMVF
;
A
#
# COMPACT_ATOMS: atom_id res chain seq x y z
N MET A 1 4.10 -32.88 19.62
CA MET A 1 3.91 -31.49 20.06
C MET A 1 4.35 -30.60 18.91
N SER A 2 3.57 -29.61 18.53
CA SER A 2 3.99 -28.61 17.52
C SER A 2 5.15 -27.81 18.11
N LYS A 3 6.18 -27.51 17.29
CA LYS A 3 7.27 -26.63 17.69
C LYS A 3 6.72 -25.24 18.04
N SER A 4 7.38 -24.50 18.94
CA SER A 4 7.04 -23.10 19.15
C SER A 4 7.41 -22.27 17.91
N PRO A 5 6.77 -21.10 17.67
CA PRO A 5 7.12 -20.25 16.52
C PRO A 5 8.62 -19.88 16.46
N GLU A 6 9.30 -19.81 17.60
CA GLU A 6 10.74 -19.55 17.69
C GLU A 6 11.60 -20.75 17.24
N GLU A 7 11.08 -21.99 17.34
CA GLU A 7 11.80 -23.22 17.03
C GLU A 7 11.43 -23.86 15.69
N GLU A 8 10.49 -23.25 14.99
CA GLU A 8 9.95 -23.80 13.75
C GLU A 8 10.99 -23.80 12.63
N PHE A 9 11.78 -22.74 12.53
CA PHE A 9 12.80 -22.53 11.51
C PHE A 9 14.14 -22.07 12.10
N PRO A 10 15.24 -22.13 11.32
CA PRO A 10 16.58 -21.85 11.84
C PRO A 10 16.87 -20.37 12.10
N GLN A 11 16.33 -19.44 11.32
CA GLN A 11 16.62 -18.02 11.48
C GLN A 11 15.75 -17.41 12.58
N LYS A 12 16.35 -17.11 13.71
CA LYS A 12 15.65 -16.46 14.84
C LYS A 12 15.33 -15.02 14.52
N ALA A 13 14.14 -14.60 14.92
CA ALA A 13 13.64 -13.25 14.71
C ALA A 13 12.92 -12.72 15.95
N LEU A 14 12.99 -11.41 16.14
CA LEU A 14 12.26 -10.67 17.17
C LEU A 14 11.37 -9.64 16.49
N GLY A 15 10.12 -9.54 16.90
CA GLY A 15 9.19 -8.57 16.37
C GLY A 15 8.14 -8.13 17.39
N LEU A 16 7.17 -7.38 16.89
CA LEU A 16 5.96 -7.01 17.61
C LEU A 16 4.77 -7.74 16.97
N ALA A 17 4.04 -8.53 17.74
CA ALA A 17 2.89 -9.28 17.26
C ALA A 17 1.61 -8.94 18.02
N ALA A 18 0.51 -8.96 17.28
CA ALA A 18 -0.81 -9.11 17.86
C ALA A 18 -1.07 -10.59 18.16
N GLN A 19 -1.49 -10.90 19.38
CA GLN A 19 -1.85 -12.27 19.76
C GLN A 19 -3.30 -12.61 19.43
N ASP A 20 -4.13 -11.59 19.31
CA ASP A 20 -5.55 -11.64 18.98
C ASP A 20 -6.00 -10.30 18.34
N SER A 21 -7.29 -10.12 18.14
CA SER A 21 -7.89 -8.93 17.53
C SER A 21 -8.08 -7.73 18.49
N SER A 22 -7.48 -7.73 19.66
CA SER A 22 -7.59 -6.62 20.65
C SER A 22 -6.96 -5.31 20.18
N GLY A 23 -6.07 -5.37 19.19
CA GLY A 23 -5.31 -4.21 18.71
C GLY A 23 -3.99 -3.99 19.44
N VAL A 24 -3.65 -4.85 20.43
CA VAL A 24 -2.43 -4.71 21.24
C VAL A 24 -1.28 -5.48 20.62
N LEU A 25 -0.15 -4.81 20.43
CA LEU A 25 1.12 -5.41 20.02
C LEU A 25 2.01 -5.68 21.23
N SER A 26 2.68 -6.83 21.22
CA SER A 26 3.64 -7.22 22.25
C SER A 26 4.90 -7.82 21.63
N PRO A 27 6.06 -7.79 22.34
CA PRO A 27 7.27 -8.47 21.88
C PRO A 27 6.98 -9.96 21.60
N PHE A 28 7.46 -10.43 20.47
CA PHE A 28 7.21 -11.79 20.00
C PHE A 28 8.48 -12.37 19.37
N LYS A 29 8.91 -13.51 19.90
CA LYS A 29 10.01 -14.29 19.35
C LYS A 29 9.45 -15.32 18.38
N PHE A 30 10.03 -15.38 17.21
CA PHE A 30 9.65 -16.33 16.17
C PHE A 30 10.86 -16.71 15.31
N SER A 31 10.64 -17.46 14.27
CA SER A 31 11.71 -17.81 13.33
C SER A 31 11.24 -17.65 11.90
N ARG A 32 12.21 -17.45 11.02
CA ARG A 32 12.01 -17.41 9.57
C ARG A 32 12.73 -18.57 8.92
N ARG A 33 12.25 -18.98 7.75
CA ARG A 33 12.91 -19.95 6.89
C ARG A 33 14.35 -19.54 6.56
N GLU A 34 15.17 -20.49 6.15
CA GLU A 34 16.51 -20.21 5.63
C GLU A 34 16.45 -19.38 4.35
N THR A 35 17.57 -18.73 4.03
CA THR A 35 17.77 -18.07 2.74
C THR A 35 17.82 -19.13 1.65
N GLY A 36 16.75 -19.26 0.87
CA GLY A 36 16.69 -20.14 -0.28
C GLY A 36 17.50 -19.63 -1.46
N ASP A 37 17.62 -20.45 -2.50
CA ASP A 37 18.43 -20.17 -3.69
C ASP A 37 18.18 -18.80 -4.33
N GLU A 38 16.93 -18.35 -4.36
CA GLU A 38 16.46 -17.12 -4.99
C GLU A 38 16.03 -16.07 -3.97
N ASP A 39 16.39 -16.25 -2.69
CA ASP A 39 15.98 -15.35 -1.63
C ASP A 39 17.03 -14.28 -1.31
N VAL A 40 16.52 -13.19 -0.84
CA VAL A 40 17.27 -12.09 -0.23
C VAL A 40 16.87 -12.01 1.23
N THR A 41 17.85 -12.14 2.12
CA THR A 41 17.69 -11.89 3.56
C THR A 41 18.28 -10.54 3.88
N PHE A 42 17.56 -9.73 4.64
CA PHE A 42 18.02 -8.40 5.01
C PHE A 42 17.60 -8.02 6.44
N LYS A 43 18.46 -7.22 7.08
CA LYS A 43 18.15 -6.58 8.35
C LYS A 43 17.16 -5.47 8.10
N VAL A 44 16.02 -5.51 8.80
CA VAL A 44 15.03 -4.44 8.73
C VAL A 44 15.54 -3.22 9.49
N MET A 45 15.59 -2.09 8.82
CA MET A 45 16.00 -0.81 9.42
C MET A 45 14.80 0.05 9.78
N PHE A 46 13.79 0.07 8.92
CA PHE A 46 12.52 0.77 9.15
C PHE A 46 11.37 -0.02 8.54
N CYS A 47 10.21 0.12 9.14
CA CYS A 47 8.95 -0.32 8.57
C CYS A 47 7.90 0.77 8.81
N GLY A 48 7.29 1.26 7.74
CA GLY A 48 6.20 2.22 7.83
C GLY A 48 4.95 1.62 8.47
N ILE A 49 4.04 2.48 8.91
CA ILE A 49 2.76 2.11 9.51
C ILE A 49 1.64 2.48 8.54
N CYS A 50 0.93 1.47 8.05
CA CYS A 50 -0.22 1.63 7.19
C CYS A 50 -1.53 1.36 7.96
N HIS A 51 -2.62 1.98 7.52
CA HIS A 51 -3.94 1.67 8.08
C HIS A 51 -4.31 0.19 7.91
N SER A 52 -3.83 -0.45 6.84
CA SER A 52 -4.01 -1.88 6.60
C SER A 52 -3.39 -2.77 7.68
N ASP A 53 -2.29 -2.34 8.32
CA ASP A 53 -1.71 -3.05 9.46
C ASP A 53 -2.68 -3.04 10.64
N LEU A 54 -3.28 -1.88 10.94
CA LEU A 54 -4.26 -1.74 12.02
C LEU A 54 -5.53 -2.57 11.74
N SER A 55 -6.06 -2.52 10.52
CA SER A 55 -7.22 -3.32 10.12
C SER A 55 -6.95 -4.83 10.24
N SER A 56 -5.73 -5.26 9.86
CA SER A 56 -5.30 -6.66 10.04
C SER A 56 -5.13 -7.04 11.51
N ILE A 57 -4.49 -6.19 12.33
CA ILE A 57 -4.34 -6.41 13.77
C ILE A 57 -5.71 -6.58 14.43
N LYS A 58 -6.70 -5.78 14.04
CA LYS A 58 -8.09 -5.84 14.55
C LYS A 58 -8.96 -6.89 13.86
N ASN A 59 -8.42 -7.60 12.87
CA ASN A 59 -9.15 -8.56 12.04
C ASN A 59 -10.44 -8.01 11.42
N GLU A 60 -10.43 -6.75 11.00
CA GLU A 60 -11.59 -6.08 10.41
C GLU A 60 -12.04 -6.73 9.09
N TRP A 61 -11.12 -7.40 8.39
CA TRP A 61 -11.38 -8.09 7.13
C TRP A 61 -11.62 -9.59 7.27
N GLY A 62 -11.50 -10.15 8.50
CA GLY A 62 -11.86 -11.54 8.82
C GLY A 62 -10.86 -12.62 8.36
N TYR A 63 -9.64 -12.26 7.93
CA TYR A 63 -8.64 -13.22 7.46
C TYR A 63 -7.30 -13.20 8.21
N SER A 64 -7.21 -12.50 9.33
CA SER A 64 -5.97 -12.39 10.10
C SER A 64 -5.60 -13.71 10.78
N MET A 65 -4.33 -14.06 10.69
CA MET A 65 -3.76 -15.28 11.26
C MET A 65 -2.91 -14.94 12.47
N PHE A 66 -3.45 -15.10 13.68
CA PHE A 66 -2.72 -14.85 14.93
C PHE A 66 -1.82 -16.02 15.36
N PRO A 67 -0.69 -15.78 16.08
CA PRO A 67 -0.08 -14.48 16.30
C PRO A 67 0.34 -13.83 14.98
N LEU A 68 0.13 -12.51 14.85
CA LEU A 68 0.35 -11.76 13.62
C LEU A 68 1.42 -10.69 13.85
N VAL A 69 2.53 -10.77 13.11
CA VAL A 69 3.52 -9.69 13.00
C VAL A 69 3.16 -8.87 11.75
N PRO A 70 2.65 -7.64 11.90
CA PRO A 70 2.27 -6.81 10.75
C PRO A 70 3.47 -6.13 10.10
N GLY A 71 3.21 -5.20 9.19
CA GLY A 71 4.22 -4.39 8.50
C GLY A 71 4.50 -4.87 7.08
N HIS A 72 4.25 -4.00 6.11
CA HIS A 72 4.44 -4.25 4.67
C HIS A 72 5.04 -3.03 3.94
N GLU A 73 5.66 -2.14 4.67
CA GLU A 73 6.41 -0.99 4.18
C GLU A 73 7.86 -1.12 4.66
N ILE A 74 8.52 -2.21 4.26
CA ILE A 74 9.74 -2.72 4.88
C ILE A 74 10.95 -2.24 4.09
N VAL A 75 11.90 -1.61 4.74
CA VAL A 75 13.20 -1.25 4.14
C VAL A 75 14.35 -1.68 5.02
N GLY A 76 15.46 -2.06 4.39
CA GLY A 76 16.61 -2.56 5.10
C GLY A 76 17.87 -2.72 4.26
N ILE A 77 18.83 -3.41 4.87
CA ILE A 77 20.15 -3.67 4.27
C ILE A 77 20.33 -5.18 4.12
N VAL A 78 20.67 -5.61 2.92
CA VAL A 78 20.90 -7.04 2.61
C VAL A 78 22.05 -7.59 3.45
N SER A 79 21.78 -8.67 4.15
CA SER A 79 22.75 -9.42 4.96
C SER A 79 23.18 -10.73 4.32
N GLU A 80 22.32 -11.33 3.48
CA GLU A 80 22.60 -12.59 2.80
C GLU A 80 21.77 -12.68 1.50
N VAL A 81 22.30 -13.41 0.50
CA VAL A 81 21.61 -13.68 -0.76
C VAL A 81 21.78 -15.16 -1.14
N GLY A 82 20.75 -15.75 -1.70
CA GLY A 82 20.80 -17.10 -2.28
C GLY A 82 21.71 -17.15 -3.52
N HIS A 83 22.18 -18.34 -3.84
CA HIS A 83 23.19 -18.50 -4.90
C HIS A 83 22.67 -18.23 -6.33
N LYS A 84 21.36 -18.18 -6.53
CA LYS A 84 20.73 -17.80 -7.81
C LYS A 84 20.31 -16.34 -7.87
N VAL A 85 20.43 -15.60 -6.78
CA VAL A 85 20.12 -14.18 -6.75
C VAL A 85 21.09 -13.41 -7.64
N SER A 86 20.56 -12.65 -8.57
CA SER A 86 21.33 -11.87 -9.54
C SER A 86 21.17 -10.35 -9.41
N LYS A 87 20.07 -9.91 -8.80
CA LYS A 87 19.70 -8.49 -8.73
C LYS A 87 20.30 -7.75 -7.53
N PHE A 88 20.69 -8.50 -6.49
CA PHE A 88 21.10 -7.95 -5.20
C PHE A 88 22.38 -8.58 -4.68
N LYS A 89 23.08 -7.85 -3.81
CA LYS A 89 24.26 -8.30 -3.07
C LYS A 89 24.21 -7.80 -1.63
N VAL A 90 24.99 -8.42 -0.75
CA VAL A 90 25.16 -7.98 0.64
C VAL A 90 25.57 -6.51 0.68
N GLY A 91 24.91 -5.75 1.56
CA GLY A 91 25.08 -4.31 1.71
C GLY A 91 24.12 -3.45 0.86
N ASP A 92 23.41 -4.03 -0.12
CA ASP A 92 22.41 -3.29 -0.89
C ASP A 92 21.25 -2.80 0.00
N ARG A 93 20.73 -1.63 -0.34
CA ARG A 93 19.51 -1.06 0.27
C ARG A 93 18.31 -1.60 -0.47
N VAL A 94 17.40 -2.23 0.27
CA VAL A 94 16.26 -2.94 -0.32
C VAL A 94 14.97 -2.68 0.44
N GLY A 95 13.85 -3.03 -0.20
CA GLY A 95 12.55 -3.00 0.43
C GLY A 95 11.62 -4.09 -0.07
N VAL A 96 10.59 -4.38 0.75
CA VAL A 96 9.51 -5.33 0.46
C VAL A 96 8.18 -4.68 0.81
N GLY A 97 7.25 -4.75 -0.13
CA GLY A 97 5.89 -4.23 0.01
C GLY A 97 4.87 -5.26 0.51
N CYS A 98 3.65 -5.21 -0.05
CA CYS A 98 2.52 -6.02 0.42
C CYS A 98 2.61 -7.50 0.07
N LEU A 99 3.43 -7.91 -0.90
CA LEU A 99 3.49 -9.28 -1.42
C LEU A 99 4.88 -9.86 -1.29
N VAL A 100 4.94 -11.17 -0.99
CA VAL A 100 6.17 -11.97 -0.95
C VAL A 100 6.10 -13.22 -1.83
N GLY A 101 4.97 -13.46 -2.50
CA GLY A 101 4.82 -14.62 -3.38
C GLY A 101 3.59 -14.57 -4.27
N ALA A 102 3.61 -15.37 -5.34
CA ALA A 102 2.49 -15.67 -6.22
C ALA A 102 2.73 -17.00 -6.93
N CYS A 103 1.76 -17.51 -7.70
CA CYS A 103 1.89 -18.83 -8.35
C CYS A 103 2.87 -18.88 -9.53
N GLN A 104 3.30 -17.74 -10.08
CA GLN A 104 4.23 -17.56 -11.21
C GLN A 104 3.80 -18.25 -12.54
N SER A 105 2.57 -18.80 -12.63
CA SER A 105 2.13 -19.62 -13.77
C SER A 105 0.76 -19.24 -14.34
N CYS A 106 0.01 -18.31 -13.70
CA CYS A 106 -1.29 -17.86 -14.21
C CYS A 106 -1.13 -16.66 -15.18
N ASP A 107 -2.22 -16.33 -15.88
CA ASP A 107 -2.26 -15.23 -16.85
C ASP A 107 -1.83 -13.88 -16.23
N SER A 108 -2.22 -13.60 -14.98
CA SER A 108 -1.78 -12.39 -14.28
C SER A 108 -0.26 -12.39 -14.05
N CYS A 109 0.31 -13.51 -13.58
CA CYS A 109 1.75 -13.61 -13.35
C CYS A 109 2.58 -13.53 -14.63
N SER A 110 2.08 -14.06 -15.74
CA SER A 110 2.77 -13.99 -17.04
C SER A 110 2.83 -12.56 -17.62
N LYS A 111 2.04 -11.64 -17.07
CA LYS A 111 1.97 -10.22 -17.43
C LYS A 111 2.58 -9.29 -16.37
N ASP A 112 3.34 -9.83 -15.42
CA ASP A 112 3.90 -9.09 -14.27
C ASP A 112 2.82 -8.37 -13.42
N LEU A 113 1.65 -9.00 -13.30
CA LEU A 113 0.50 -8.52 -12.54
C LEU A 113 0.19 -9.45 -11.35
N GLU A 114 1.22 -9.81 -10.58
CA GLU A 114 1.11 -10.74 -9.44
C GLU A 114 0.13 -10.27 -8.36
N ASN A 115 -0.09 -8.97 -8.24
CA ASN A 115 -1.09 -8.38 -7.34
C ASN A 115 -2.52 -8.84 -7.65
N TYR A 116 -2.80 -9.28 -8.88
CA TYR A 116 -4.08 -9.89 -9.29
C TYR A 116 -4.06 -11.42 -9.31
N CYS A 117 -2.94 -12.06 -8.97
CA CYS A 117 -2.87 -13.51 -8.86
C CYS A 117 -3.80 -14.02 -7.75
N ALA A 118 -4.66 -15.00 -8.07
CA ALA A 118 -5.54 -15.62 -7.07
C ALA A 118 -4.77 -16.36 -5.95
N LYS A 119 -3.52 -16.75 -6.23
CA LYS A 119 -2.60 -17.42 -5.29
C LYS A 119 -1.48 -16.48 -4.83
N ARG A 120 -1.72 -15.16 -4.78
CA ARG A 120 -0.76 -14.21 -4.21
C ARG A 120 -0.58 -14.46 -2.72
N ILE A 121 0.62 -14.23 -2.23
CA ILE A 121 0.97 -14.42 -0.83
C ILE A 121 1.33 -13.05 -0.24
N PHE A 122 0.57 -12.65 0.76
CA PHE A 122 0.83 -11.40 1.47
C PHE A 122 2.05 -11.50 2.38
N THR A 123 2.69 -10.38 2.62
CA THR A 123 3.88 -10.24 3.47
C THR A 123 3.65 -10.66 4.91
N TYR A 124 2.41 -10.64 5.37
CA TYR A 124 1.95 -11.23 6.63
C TYR A 124 0.54 -11.82 6.49
N SER A 125 0.12 -12.64 7.45
CA SER A 125 -1.17 -13.38 7.40
C SER A 125 -1.36 -14.22 6.14
N GLY A 126 -0.28 -14.75 5.60
CA GLY A 126 -0.30 -15.69 4.49
C GLY A 126 0.41 -16.99 4.84
N ILE A 127 0.28 -17.99 3.95
CA ILE A 127 1.06 -19.22 3.98
C ILE A 127 1.97 -19.22 2.77
N TYR A 128 3.28 -19.34 3.00
CA TYR A 128 4.27 -19.37 1.93
C TYR A 128 4.28 -20.75 1.24
N HIS A 129 4.99 -20.87 0.12
CA HIS A 129 5.02 -22.11 -0.69
C HIS A 129 5.53 -23.35 0.05
N ASP A 130 6.37 -23.16 1.07
CA ASP A 130 6.90 -24.21 1.94
C ASP A 130 5.98 -24.58 3.13
N GLY A 131 4.80 -23.95 3.21
CA GLY A 131 3.85 -24.11 4.31
C GLY A 131 4.12 -23.21 5.51
N SER A 132 5.19 -22.42 5.51
CA SER A 132 5.49 -21.46 6.58
C SER A 132 4.50 -20.30 6.60
N LYS A 133 4.19 -19.81 7.80
CA LYS A 133 3.41 -18.59 7.99
C LYS A 133 4.24 -17.36 7.66
N THR A 134 3.66 -16.41 6.91
CA THR A 134 4.33 -15.14 6.64
C THR A 134 4.18 -14.17 7.81
N TYR A 135 5.28 -13.55 8.18
CA TYR A 135 5.38 -12.51 9.21
C TYR A 135 5.94 -11.23 8.61
N GLY A 136 5.35 -10.09 8.95
CA GLY A 136 5.68 -8.79 8.38
C GLY A 136 6.93 -8.13 8.93
N GLY A 137 7.07 -6.86 8.61
CA GLY A 137 8.27 -6.07 8.87
C GLY A 137 8.33 -5.38 10.23
N TYR A 138 7.33 -5.56 11.12
CA TYR A 138 7.51 -5.15 12.52
C TYR A 138 8.40 -6.15 13.24
N SER A 139 9.55 -6.41 12.63
CA SER A 139 10.56 -7.37 13.07
C SER A 139 11.95 -6.91 12.64
N ASP A 140 12.97 -7.57 13.15
CA ASP A 140 14.38 -7.23 12.95
C ASP A 140 14.99 -7.79 11.66
N ILE A 141 14.41 -8.82 11.08
CA ILE A 141 14.91 -9.52 9.88
C ILE A 141 13.78 -9.88 8.92
N MET A 142 14.05 -9.86 7.61
CA MET A 142 13.13 -10.28 6.55
C MET A 142 13.84 -11.21 5.57
N VAL A 143 13.10 -12.23 5.08
CA VAL A 143 13.50 -13.14 3.99
C VAL A 143 12.42 -13.08 2.92
N ALA A 144 12.80 -12.77 1.69
CA ALA A 144 11.89 -12.71 0.56
C ALA A 144 12.57 -13.14 -0.74
N ASN A 145 11.81 -13.74 -1.66
CA ASN A 145 12.30 -14.04 -3.00
C ASN A 145 12.66 -12.73 -3.73
N GLU A 146 13.78 -12.71 -4.48
CA GLU A 146 14.31 -11.53 -5.17
C GLU A 146 13.29 -10.85 -6.10
N ARG A 147 12.26 -11.57 -6.57
CA ARG A 147 11.19 -11.02 -7.41
C ARG A 147 10.33 -9.98 -6.67
N TYR A 148 10.20 -10.13 -5.37
CA TYR A 148 9.38 -9.25 -4.50
C TYR A 148 10.21 -8.24 -3.74
N VAL A 149 11.52 -8.21 -3.98
CA VAL A 149 12.45 -7.24 -3.40
C VAL A 149 12.70 -6.12 -4.39
N VAL A 150 12.67 -4.88 -3.92
CA VAL A 150 13.00 -3.70 -4.73
C VAL A 150 14.25 -3.03 -4.21
N LYS A 151 15.06 -2.50 -5.13
CA LYS A 151 16.25 -1.72 -4.77
C LYS A 151 15.84 -0.31 -4.36
N ILE A 152 16.32 0.15 -3.22
CA ILE A 152 16.14 1.54 -2.77
C ILE A 152 17.32 2.39 -3.27
N PRO A 153 17.07 3.47 -4.01
CA PRO A 153 18.13 4.39 -4.47
C PRO A 153 18.90 4.98 -3.29
N ASP A 154 20.22 5.12 -3.46
CA ASP A 154 21.08 5.68 -2.41
C ASP A 154 20.77 7.15 -2.08
N SER A 155 20.19 7.88 -3.02
CA SER A 155 19.77 9.28 -2.85
C SER A 155 18.53 9.45 -1.95
N LEU A 156 17.79 8.38 -1.65
CA LEU A 156 16.60 8.45 -0.82
C LEU A 156 16.89 7.97 0.61
N PRO A 157 16.52 8.71 1.66
CA PRO A 157 16.57 8.23 3.04
C PRO A 157 15.69 6.97 3.21
N LEU A 158 16.18 5.95 3.93
CA LEU A 158 15.45 4.68 4.09
C LEU A 158 14.10 4.86 4.80
N ASP A 159 14.08 5.66 5.85
CA ASP A 159 12.86 5.98 6.60
C ASP A 159 11.80 6.65 5.73
N ALA A 160 12.20 7.58 4.87
CA ALA A 160 11.30 8.25 3.92
C ALA A 160 10.80 7.34 2.79
N CYS A 161 11.57 6.29 2.45
CA CYS A 161 11.19 5.33 1.41
C CYS A 161 10.17 4.29 1.88
N ALA A 162 10.17 3.93 3.16
CA ALA A 162 9.33 2.86 3.68
C ALA A 162 7.85 3.01 3.27
N PRO A 163 7.17 4.15 3.46
CA PRO A 163 5.78 4.31 3.04
C PRO A 163 5.56 4.20 1.52
N LEU A 164 6.58 4.47 0.70
CA LEU A 164 6.44 4.40 -0.76
C LEU A 164 6.19 2.96 -1.26
N LEU A 165 6.53 1.95 -0.46
CA LEU A 165 6.31 0.54 -0.79
C LEU A 165 4.84 0.10 -0.66
N CYS A 166 3.99 0.93 -0.06
CA CYS A 166 2.54 0.76 -0.02
C CYS A 166 1.84 1.96 -0.64
N VAL A 167 1.77 3.09 0.06
CA VAL A 167 1.02 4.26 -0.42
C VAL A 167 1.61 4.83 -1.71
N GLY A 168 2.94 4.74 -1.90
CA GLY A 168 3.61 5.20 -3.13
C GLY A 168 3.13 4.44 -4.35
N ILE A 169 3.30 3.11 -4.36
CA ILE A 169 2.89 2.29 -5.51
C ILE A 169 1.37 2.29 -5.70
N THR A 170 0.59 2.33 -4.62
CA THR A 170 -0.88 2.38 -4.67
C THR A 170 -1.38 3.65 -5.35
N ALA A 171 -0.71 4.78 -5.18
CA ALA A 171 -1.05 6.01 -5.91
C ALA A 171 -0.44 6.05 -7.33
N TYR A 172 0.83 5.64 -7.50
CA TYR A 172 1.56 5.72 -8.76
C TYR A 172 1.02 4.79 -9.85
N SER A 173 0.81 3.51 -9.49
CA SER A 173 0.41 2.47 -10.44
C SER A 173 -0.88 2.81 -11.19
N PRO A 174 -1.99 3.19 -10.53
CA PRO A 174 -3.20 3.53 -11.25
C PRO A 174 -3.08 4.85 -12.06
N MET A 175 -2.26 5.81 -11.65
CA MET A 175 -1.98 6.98 -12.49
C MET A 175 -1.43 6.56 -13.85
N LYS A 176 -0.43 5.67 -13.84
CA LYS A 176 0.17 5.16 -15.08
C LYS A 176 -0.76 4.24 -15.85
N TYR A 177 -1.40 3.29 -15.17
CA TYR A 177 -2.24 2.27 -15.78
C TYR A 177 -3.49 2.86 -16.47
N PHE A 178 -4.12 3.84 -15.84
CA PHE A 178 -5.34 4.46 -16.37
C PHE A 178 -5.09 5.72 -17.21
N GLY A 179 -3.82 6.08 -17.46
CA GLY A 179 -3.46 7.26 -18.23
C GLY A 179 -3.78 8.58 -17.51
N LEU A 180 -3.73 8.62 -16.19
CA LEU A 180 -3.95 9.80 -15.35
C LEU A 180 -2.60 10.38 -14.90
N SER A 181 -1.70 10.66 -15.85
CA SER A 181 -0.35 11.15 -15.53
C SER A 181 0.17 12.16 -16.57
N GLU A 182 -0.70 12.71 -17.40
CA GLU A 182 -0.27 13.68 -18.42
C GLU A 182 -0.38 15.12 -17.90
N PRO A 183 0.56 16.01 -18.26
CA PRO A 183 0.50 17.42 -17.90
C PRO A 183 -0.82 18.07 -18.31
N GLY A 184 -1.37 18.90 -17.44
CA GLY A 184 -2.61 19.64 -17.67
C GLY A 184 -3.89 18.86 -17.39
N MET A 185 -3.85 17.53 -17.20
CA MET A 185 -5.00 16.78 -16.68
C MET A 185 -5.39 17.25 -15.28
N HIS A 186 -6.67 17.13 -14.95
CA HIS A 186 -7.21 17.53 -13.65
C HIS A 186 -7.55 16.31 -12.80
N LEU A 187 -6.84 16.11 -11.70
CA LEU A 187 -7.07 15.05 -10.73
C LEU A 187 -7.78 15.57 -9.49
N GLY A 188 -8.90 14.95 -9.12
CA GLY A 188 -9.50 15.07 -7.81
C GLY A 188 -8.87 14.07 -6.84
N VAL A 189 -8.53 14.51 -5.63
CA VAL A 189 -8.06 13.62 -4.55
C VAL A 189 -9.00 13.72 -3.37
N VAL A 190 -9.76 12.66 -3.12
CA VAL A 190 -10.74 12.58 -2.02
C VAL A 190 -10.08 11.97 -0.79
N GLY A 191 -10.05 12.75 0.28
CA GLY A 191 -9.32 12.40 1.50
C GLY A 191 -7.85 12.82 1.46
N LEU A 192 -7.36 13.38 2.56
CA LEU A 192 -5.97 13.79 2.73
C LEU A 192 -5.37 13.05 3.93
N GLY A 193 -5.18 11.76 3.75
CA GLY A 193 -4.38 10.86 4.58
C GLY A 193 -3.09 10.48 3.85
N GLY A 194 -2.39 9.43 4.24
CA GLY A 194 -1.13 8.99 3.59
C GLY A 194 -1.25 8.83 2.07
N LEU A 195 -2.29 8.12 1.60
CA LEU A 195 -2.56 7.95 0.16
C LEU A 195 -2.81 9.29 -0.53
N GLY A 196 -3.67 10.14 0.05
CA GLY A 196 -3.99 11.44 -0.53
C GLY A 196 -2.77 12.35 -0.64
N HIS A 197 -1.92 12.40 0.38
CA HIS A 197 -0.67 13.18 0.35
C HIS A 197 0.23 12.78 -0.81
N VAL A 198 0.47 11.48 -0.96
CA VAL A 198 1.34 10.95 -2.01
C VAL A 198 0.71 11.12 -3.39
N ALA A 199 -0.61 10.93 -3.52
CA ALA A 199 -1.34 11.17 -4.77
C ALA A 199 -1.22 12.63 -5.24
N VAL A 200 -1.38 13.60 -4.34
CA VAL A 200 -1.17 15.03 -4.67
C VAL A 200 0.25 15.27 -5.15
N LYS A 201 1.27 14.77 -4.43
CA LYS A 201 2.68 14.96 -4.80
C LYS A 201 3.01 14.35 -6.16
N PHE A 202 2.55 13.14 -6.46
CA PHE A 202 2.78 12.53 -7.77
C PHE A 202 2.05 13.28 -8.89
N ALA A 203 0.78 13.65 -8.69
CA ALA A 203 0.04 14.41 -9.68
C ALA A 203 0.71 15.76 -9.99
N LYS A 204 1.17 16.48 -8.96
CA LYS A 204 1.93 17.73 -9.14
C LYS A 204 3.26 17.49 -9.86
N ALA A 205 3.98 16.41 -9.56
CA ALA A 205 5.21 16.04 -10.25
C ALA A 205 4.98 15.69 -11.74
N PHE A 206 3.80 15.18 -12.09
CA PHE A 206 3.37 14.96 -13.48
C PHE A 206 2.85 16.22 -14.18
N GLY A 207 2.84 17.38 -13.50
CA GLY A 207 2.33 18.63 -14.09
C GLY A 207 0.80 18.71 -14.19
N MET A 208 0.09 17.93 -13.38
CA MET A 208 -1.37 17.93 -13.36
C MET A 208 -1.92 19.08 -12.50
N LYS A 209 -3.16 19.48 -12.80
CA LYS A 209 -4.00 20.28 -11.89
C LYS A 209 -4.58 19.33 -10.83
N VAL A 210 -4.53 19.75 -9.56
CA VAL A 210 -5.01 18.93 -8.43
C VAL A 210 -6.02 19.69 -7.59
N THR A 211 -7.18 19.09 -7.37
CA THR A 211 -8.18 19.54 -6.39
C THR A 211 -8.29 18.51 -5.28
N VAL A 212 -8.04 18.91 -4.04
CA VAL A 212 -8.27 18.08 -2.85
C VAL A 212 -9.70 18.26 -2.37
N ILE A 213 -10.39 17.14 -2.14
CA ILE A 213 -11.76 17.11 -1.58
C ILE A 213 -11.70 16.50 -0.18
N SER A 214 -12.13 17.22 0.84
CA SER A 214 -12.05 16.76 2.23
C SER A 214 -13.25 17.24 3.05
N THR A 215 -13.63 16.46 4.07
CA THR A 215 -14.63 16.90 5.07
C THR A 215 -14.09 17.92 6.06
N SER A 216 -12.75 18.03 6.20
CA SER A 216 -12.09 18.89 7.20
C SER A 216 -11.49 20.13 6.57
N PRO A 217 -12.07 21.33 6.79
CA PRO A 217 -11.51 22.59 6.31
C PRO A 217 -10.10 22.88 6.84
N ALA A 218 -9.75 22.36 8.02
CA ALA A 218 -8.43 22.54 8.63
C ALA A 218 -7.27 21.98 7.78
N LYS A 219 -7.56 21.10 6.82
CA LYS A 219 -6.56 20.52 5.90
C LYS A 219 -6.28 21.38 4.66
N GLU A 220 -6.99 22.47 4.46
CA GLU A 220 -6.83 23.33 3.28
C GLU A 220 -5.42 23.92 3.18
N LYS A 221 -4.93 24.47 4.28
CA LYS A 221 -3.57 25.06 4.32
C LYS A 221 -2.50 24.02 3.97
N GLU A 222 -2.61 22.81 4.50
CA GLU A 222 -1.70 21.71 4.21
C GLU A 222 -1.77 21.30 2.72
N ALA A 223 -2.99 21.17 2.17
CA ALA A 223 -3.19 20.81 0.78
C ALA A 223 -2.58 21.82 -0.19
N ILE A 224 -2.83 23.12 0.04
CA ILE A 224 -2.41 24.20 -0.86
C ILE A 224 -0.94 24.57 -0.66
N GLU A 225 -0.55 24.92 0.58
CA GLU A 225 0.77 25.51 0.84
C GLU A 225 1.88 24.45 0.93
N LEU A 226 1.59 23.28 1.50
CA LEU A 226 2.60 22.23 1.72
C LEU A 226 2.68 21.26 0.56
N LEU A 227 1.53 20.81 0.03
CA LEU A 227 1.47 19.79 -1.00
C LEU A 227 1.38 20.35 -2.42
N GLY A 228 1.01 21.65 -2.55
CA GLY A 228 0.94 22.34 -3.84
C GLY A 228 -0.31 22.01 -4.66
N ALA A 229 -1.40 21.59 -4.01
CA ALA A 229 -2.69 21.44 -4.68
C ALA A 229 -3.18 22.82 -5.23
N ASP A 230 -3.86 22.79 -6.36
CA ASP A 230 -4.34 24.03 -7.02
C ASP A 230 -5.66 24.52 -6.46
N ALA A 231 -6.44 23.62 -5.84
CA ALA A 231 -7.71 23.96 -5.19
C ALA A 231 -8.03 22.98 -4.05
N PHE A 232 -8.89 23.46 -3.15
CA PHE A 232 -9.43 22.67 -2.05
C PHE A 232 -10.96 22.84 -2.01
N VAL A 233 -11.67 21.74 -1.81
CA VAL A 233 -13.13 21.67 -1.74
C VAL A 233 -13.53 20.99 -0.43
N VAL A 234 -14.36 21.66 0.35
CA VAL A 234 -15.00 21.08 1.52
C VAL A 234 -16.20 20.27 1.06
N SER A 235 -16.17 18.95 1.26
CA SER A 235 -17.18 18.03 0.71
C SER A 235 -18.60 18.22 1.25
N SER A 236 -18.78 18.95 2.35
CA SER A 236 -20.09 19.38 2.87
C SER A 236 -20.58 20.71 2.31
N ASN A 237 -19.76 21.44 1.55
CA ASN A 237 -20.11 22.73 0.96
C ASN A 237 -20.65 22.53 -0.46
N GLN A 238 -21.96 22.65 -0.64
CA GLN A 238 -22.64 22.44 -1.91
C GLN A 238 -22.20 23.40 -3.01
N GLU A 239 -21.94 24.67 -2.67
CA GLU A 239 -21.50 25.66 -3.64
C GLU A 239 -20.12 25.32 -4.20
N GLN A 240 -19.18 24.92 -3.33
CA GLN A 240 -17.85 24.48 -3.75
C GLN A 240 -17.91 23.19 -4.59
N LEU A 241 -18.79 22.24 -4.22
CA LEU A 241 -19.00 21.03 -5.02
C LEU A 241 -19.54 21.35 -6.41
N MET A 242 -20.53 22.22 -6.50
CA MET A 242 -21.12 22.64 -7.78
C MET A 242 -20.10 23.33 -8.69
N ALA A 243 -19.17 24.09 -8.13
CA ALA A 243 -18.14 24.80 -8.91
C ALA A 243 -17.13 23.85 -9.59
N VAL A 244 -17.04 22.60 -9.18
CA VAL A 244 -16.09 21.61 -9.73
C VAL A 244 -16.77 20.46 -10.50
N MET A 245 -18.10 20.52 -10.69
CA MET A 245 -18.84 19.52 -11.46
C MET A 245 -18.35 19.46 -12.91
N GLY A 246 -18.17 18.25 -13.43
CA GLY A 246 -17.74 17.99 -14.80
C GLY A 246 -16.33 18.46 -15.16
N THR A 247 -15.45 18.68 -14.19
CA THR A 247 -14.13 19.29 -14.45
C THR A 247 -12.93 18.33 -14.34
N MET A 248 -13.11 17.12 -13.79
CA MET A 248 -12.00 16.23 -13.45
C MET A 248 -11.84 15.11 -14.47
N ASP A 249 -10.61 14.87 -14.93
CA ASP A 249 -10.25 13.75 -15.80
C ASP A 249 -10.18 12.43 -15.02
N GLY A 250 -9.87 12.51 -13.73
CA GLY A 250 -9.87 11.38 -12.81
C GLY A 250 -10.06 11.81 -11.37
N ILE A 251 -10.57 10.91 -10.57
CA ILE A 251 -10.69 11.09 -9.11
C ILE A 251 -10.07 9.89 -8.42
N PHE A 252 -9.16 10.15 -7.49
CA PHE A 252 -8.61 9.18 -6.56
C PHE A 252 -9.38 9.26 -5.25
N ASP A 253 -10.18 8.22 -4.98
CA ASP A 253 -10.87 8.09 -3.70
C ASP A 253 -10.01 7.29 -2.72
N THR A 254 -9.47 8.00 -1.73
CA THR A 254 -8.57 7.43 -0.70
C THR A 254 -9.28 7.23 0.64
N VAL A 255 -10.60 7.37 0.67
CA VAL A 255 -11.39 7.30 1.91
C VAL A 255 -11.67 5.85 2.29
N SER A 256 -11.31 5.47 3.52
CA SER A 256 -11.54 4.12 4.06
C SER A 256 -12.81 4.02 4.94
N ALA A 257 -13.74 4.95 4.78
CA ALA A 257 -15.02 4.97 5.49
C ALA A 257 -16.20 4.99 4.50
N PRO A 258 -17.38 4.50 4.87
CA PRO A 258 -18.57 4.61 4.03
C PRO A 258 -18.92 6.07 3.72
N HIS A 259 -19.10 6.38 2.45
CA HIS A 259 -19.47 7.72 1.95
C HIS A 259 -20.22 7.60 0.62
N SER A 260 -20.84 8.69 0.17
CA SER A 260 -21.57 8.73 -1.10
C SER A 260 -20.61 8.91 -2.29
N LEU A 261 -20.74 8.06 -3.31
CA LEU A 261 -20.01 8.20 -4.56
C LEU A 261 -20.68 9.14 -5.55
N LEU A 262 -21.97 9.46 -5.35
CA LEU A 262 -22.75 10.29 -6.28
C LEU A 262 -22.13 11.66 -6.56
N PRO A 263 -21.69 12.44 -5.56
CA PRO A 263 -21.02 13.73 -5.84
C PRO A 263 -19.72 13.54 -6.63
N LEU A 264 -18.98 12.47 -6.37
CA LEU A 264 -17.69 12.19 -7.05
C LEU A 264 -17.90 11.89 -8.53
N LEU A 265 -18.91 11.09 -8.85
CA LEU A 265 -19.27 10.81 -10.24
C LEU A 265 -19.66 12.07 -11.00
N GLY A 266 -20.41 12.99 -10.36
CA GLY A 266 -20.77 14.26 -10.96
C GLY A 266 -19.61 15.23 -11.23
N MET A 267 -18.49 15.11 -10.51
CA MET A 267 -17.30 15.93 -10.75
C MET A 267 -16.47 15.45 -11.96
N LEU A 268 -16.67 14.23 -12.41
CA LEU A 268 -15.94 13.68 -13.56
C LEU A 268 -16.41 14.33 -14.87
N LYS A 269 -15.47 14.55 -15.78
CA LYS A 269 -15.77 14.78 -17.20
C LYS A 269 -16.36 13.52 -17.83
N SER A 270 -16.90 13.64 -19.06
CA SER A 270 -17.15 12.47 -19.91
C SER A 270 -15.85 11.65 -20.04
N ASP A 271 -15.96 10.34 -19.96
CA ASP A 271 -14.83 9.38 -19.96
C ASP A 271 -13.88 9.51 -18.74
N GLY A 272 -14.21 10.36 -17.77
CA GLY A 272 -13.47 10.49 -16.52
C GLY A 272 -13.48 9.20 -15.71
N LYS A 273 -12.48 9.00 -14.85
CA LYS A 273 -12.27 7.75 -14.12
C LYS A 273 -12.32 7.98 -12.61
N LEU A 274 -13.19 7.23 -11.92
CA LEU A 274 -13.16 7.13 -10.46
C LEU A 274 -12.32 5.93 -10.05
N ILE A 275 -11.22 6.16 -9.37
CA ILE A 275 -10.27 5.15 -8.93
C ILE A 275 -10.38 4.99 -7.42
N MET A 276 -10.84 3.81 -6.98
CA MET A 276 -10.99 3.47 -5.58
C MET A 276 -9.67 2.97 -5.01
N LEU A 277 -9.09 3.69 -4.08
CA LEU A 277 -7.84 3.34 -3.37
C LEU A 277 -8.06 3.08 -1.89
N GLY A 278 -9.05 3.74 -1.29
CA GLY A 278 -9.46 3.49 0.08
C GLY A 278 -10.21 2.15 0.21
N ILE A 279 -9.97 1.44 1.30
CA ILE A 279 -10.66 0.17 1.59
C ILE A 279 -11.64 0.43 2.73
N ALA A 280 -12.92 0.64 2.38
CA ALA A 280 -13.99 0.77 3.36
C ALA A 280 -14.31 -0.60 3.98
N ASN A 281 -14.65 -0.61 5.28
CA ASN A 281 -15.04 -1.83 6.00
C ASN A 281 -16.47 -2.28 5.72
N ARG A 282 -17.21 -1.55 4.89
CA ARG A 282 -18.57 -1.88 4.42
C ARG A 282 -18.68 -1.57 2.92
N PRO A 283 -19.57 -2.26 2.19
CA PRO A 283 -19.85 -1.95 0.80
C PRO A 283 -20.28 -0.49 0.61
N LEU A 284 -19.80 0.11 -0.48
CA LEU A 284 -20.26 1.43 -0.93
C LEU A 284 -21.41 1.25 -1.93
N GLU A 285 -22.41 2.13 -1.84
CA GLU A 285 -23.50 2.15 -2.80
C GLU A 285 -23.07 2.83 -4.10
N VAL A 286 -23.29 2.16 -5.23
CA VAL A 286 -23.00 2.70 -6.56
C VAL A 286 -24.33 3.04 -7.23
N PRO A 287 -24.66 4.33 -7.43
CA PRO A 287 -25.89 4.72 -8.10
C PRO A 287 -25.80 4.39 -9.60
N CYS A 288 -26.72 3.57 -10.12
CA CYS A 288 -26.67 3.10 -11.51
C CYS A 288 -26.94 4.20 -12.53
N ILE A 289 -27.89 5.10 -12.28
CA ILE A 289 -28.31 6.14 -13.23
C ILE A 289 -27.14 7.03 -13.66
N PRO A 290 -26.34 7.65 -12.74
CA PRO A 290 -25.19 8.46 -13.13
C PRO A 290 -24.03 7.68 -13.75
N MET A 291 -24.07 6.35 -13.74
CA MET A 291 -23.08 5.51 -14.42
C MET A 291 -23.46 5.24 -15.89
N VAL A 292 -24.70 5.48 -16.26
CA VAL A 292 -25.22 5.23 -17.62
C VAL A 292 -25.32 6.52 -18.41
N PHE A 293 -25.60 7.62 -17.79
CA PHE A 293 -25.79 8.95 -18.36
C PHE A 293 -24.76 9.94 -17.81
#